data_35a24be2684c90ea0419f44f7e7a722e
#
_entry.id   35a24be2684c90ea0419f44f7e7a722e
#
_cell.length_a   1.000
_cell.length_b   1.000
_cell.length_c   1.000
_cell.angle_alpha   90.00
_cell.angle_beta   90.00
_cell.angle_gamma   90.00
#
_symmetry.space_group_name_H-M   'P 1'
#
loop_
_entity.id
_entity.type
_entity.pdbx_description
1 polymer ?
#
loop_
_entity_poly.entity_id
_entity_poly.type
_entity_poly.pdbx_seq_one_letter_code
_entity_poly.pdbx_strand_id
1 'polypeptide(L)'
;MTAADEFAAGEAEVRVLLSFCVESDKDEDVARNNAVRRAGVVLLVSHFESFLRTLAENFVDVLSTGALEARSIPTGVRELHTIPRLYEIVSSNDPKQRHALLRKLGDISALWNDSAKPARGTLSATKLSREVTSAKADKIDNLFSLMGSPVAVCDGDIDLSNDDEEVISLNIRLALADVVQCRNDIAHGDSSRKPTQEDVDKYLLLLAALAQRLQRKSDGLTAAFLP
;
A
#
# COMPACT_ATOMS: atom_id res chain seq x y z
N MET A 1 -1.37 13.59 -10.63
CA MET A 1 -2.32 12.96 -9.68
C MET A 1 -1.47 12.16 -8.72
N THR A 2 -1.60 12.36 -7.42
CA THR A 2 -0.89 11.57 -6.40
C THR A 2 -1.60 10.25 -6.14
N ALA A 3 -0.95 9.29 -5.48
CA ALA A 3 -1.62 8.06 -5.07
C ALA A 3 -2.80 8.35 -4.13
N ALA A 4 -2.69 9.37 -3.27
CA ALA A 4 -3.79 9.80 -2.39
C ALA A 4 -4.97 10.38 -3.18
N ASP A 5 -4.73 11.10 -4.29
CA ASP A 5 -5.82 11.60 -5.16
C ASP A 5 -6.57 10.43 -5.83
N GLU A 6 -5.85 9.38 -6.25
CA GLU A 6 -6.47 8.18 -6.83
C GLU A 6 -7.30 7.43 -5.78
N PHE A 7 -6.81 7.35 -4.54
CA PHE A 7 -7.58 6.76 -3.44
C PHE A 7 -8.84 7.56 -3.13
N ALA A 8 -8.77 8.89 -3.10
CA ALA A 8 -9.92 9.76 -2.90
C ALA A 8 -11.00 9.57 -3.98
N ALA A 9 -10.59 9.34 -5.24
CA ALA A 9 -11.53 8.98 -6.30
C ALA A 9 -12.20 7.63 -6.06
N GLY A 10 -11.44 6.62 -5.59
CA GLY A 10 -11.99 5.32 -5.19
C GLY A 10 -12.92 5.41 -3.97
N GLU A 11 -12.60 6.25 -2.99
CA GLU A 11 -13.48 6.53 -1.87
C GLU A 11 -14.82 7.14 -2.32
N ALA A 12 -14.79 8.07 -3.28
CA ALA A 12 -16.00 8.66 -3.86
C ALA A 12 -16.87 7.59 -4.55
N GLU A 13 -16.26 6.61 -5.25
CA GLU A 13 -16.97 5.47 -5.83
C GLU A 13 -17.68 4.63 -4.75
N VAL A 14 -17.01 4.36 -3.63
CA VAL A 14 -17.61 3.65 -2.49
C VAL A 14 -18.79 4.43 -1.92
N ARG A 15 -18.70 5.76 -1.77
CA ARG A 15 -19.81 6.62 -1.30
C ARG A 15 -21.00 6.58 -2.24
N VAL A 16 -20.76 6.56 -3.57
CA VAL A 16 -21.83 6.35 -4.56
C VAL A 16 -22.52 5.01 -4.36
N LEU A 17 -21.75 3.92 -4.14
CA LEU A 17 -22.33 2.61 -3.85
C LEU A 17 -23.18 2.64 -2.57
N LEU A 18 -22.69 3.25 -1.51
CA LEU A 18 -23.40 3.34 -0.23
C LEU A 18 -24.68 4.19 -0.32
N SER A 19 -24.78 5.13 -1.25
CA SER A 19 -25.99 5.94 -1.48
C SER A 19 -27.20 5.12 -1.92
N PHE A 20 -27.02 3.87 -2.33
CA PHE A 20 -28.12 2.93 -2.60
C PHE A 20 -28.73 2.30 -1.33
N CYS A 21 -28.15 2.52 -0.16
CA CYS A 21 -28.80 2.17 1.10
C CYS A 21 -30.01 3.06 1.34
N VAL A 22 -31.05 2.50 1.92
CA VAL A 22 -32.29 3.22 2.27
C VAL A 22 -32.60 3.07 3.74
N GLU A 23 -33.18 4.09 4.33
CA GLU A 23 -33.73 4.01 5.69
C GLU A 23 -35.04 3.24 5.64
N SER A 24 -35.04 2.02 6.14
CA SER A 24 -36.21 1.15 6.15
C SER A 24 -35.96 -0.05 7.07
N ASP A 25 -37.00 -0.43 7.80
CA ASP A 25 -37.02 -1.63 8.65
C ASP A 25 -37.59 -2.86 7.95
N LYS A 26 -37.89 -2.76 6.64
CA LYS A 26 -38.39 -3.90 5.88
C LYS A 26 -37.22 -4.89 5.62
N ASP A 27 -37.49 -6.18 5.79
CA ASP A 27 -36.50 -7.24 5.65
C ASP A 27 -35.76 -7.18 4.31
N GLU A 28 -36.44 -6.85 3.20
CA GLU A 28 -35.86 -6.70 1.87
C GLU A 28 -34.82 -5.57 1.81
N ASP A 29 -35.12 -4.43 2.42
CA ASP A 29 -34.24 -3.28 2.47
C ASP A 29 -33.05 -3.52 3.40
N VAL A 30 -33.26 -4.17 4.54
CA VAL A 30 -32.20 -4.58 5.46
C VAL A 30 -31.24 -5.54 4.76
N ALA A 31 -31.75 -6.53 4.02
CA ALA A 31 -30.91 -7.47 3.26
C ALA A 31 -30.09 -6.75 2.18
N ARG A 32 -30.73 -5.83 1.43
CA ARG A 32 -30.07 -5.01 0.41
C ARG A 32 -28.98 -4.12 1.02
N ASN A 33 -29.29 -3.38 2.08
CA ASN A 33 -28.34 -2.50 2.76
C ASN A 33 -27.14 -3.28 3.28
N ASN A 34 -27.35 -4.47 3.87
CA ASN A 34 -26.24 -5.33 4.28
C ASN A 34 -25.36 -5.76 3.09
N ALA A 35 -25.97 -6.12 1.96
CA ALA A 35 -25.22 -6.50 0.77
C ALA A 35 -24.39 -5.32 0.22
N VAL A 36 -24.98 -4.12 0.16
CA VAL A 36 -24.32 -2.89 -0.30
C VAL A 36 -23.16 -2.52 0.61
N ARG A 37 -23.35 -2.49 1.94
CA ARG A 37 -22.28 -2.18 2.90
C ARG A 37 -21.13 -3.18 2.85
N ARG A 38 -21.43 -4.47 2.76
CA ARG A 38 -20.42 -5.53 2.59
C ARG A 38 -19.59 -5.30 1.32
N ALA A 39 -20.25 -5.01 0.19
CA ALA A 39 -19.57 -4.69 -1.06
C ALA A 39 -18.73 -3.42 -0.92
N GLY A 40 -19.23 -2.39 -0.25
CA GLY A 40 -18.53 -1.15 0.04
C GLY A 40 -17.23 -1.36 0.82
N VAL A 41 -17.26 -2.20 1.88
CA VAL A 41 -16.04 -2.52 2.66
C VAL A 41 -14.99 -3.24 1.78
N VAL A 42 -15.41 -4.21 0.97
CA VAL A 42 -14.47 -4.93 0.09
C VAL A 42 -13.85 -3.98 -0.94
N LEU A 43 -14.64 -3.13 -1.56
CA LEU A 43 -14.19 -2.16 -2.54
C LEU A 43 -13.25 -1.13 -1.92
N LEU A 44 -13.61 -0.58 -0.76
CA LEU A 44 -12.80 0.39 -0.02
C LEU A 44 -11.40 -0.14 0.30
N VAL A 45 -11.30 -1.36 0.84
CA VAL A 45 -10.00 -1.97 1.15
C VAL A 45 -9.21 -2.27 -0.14
N SER A 46 -9.88 -2.65 -1.22
CA SER A 46 -9.24 -2.88 -2.52
C SER A 46 -8.62 -1.58 -3.09
N HIS A 47 -9.33 -0.44 -2.99
CA HIS A 47 -8.79 0.87 -3.36
C HIS A 47 -7.60 1.26 -2.47
N PHE A 48 -7.66 0.97 -1.16
CA PHE A 48 -6.55 1.27 -0.27
C PHE A 48 -5.31 0.39 -0.56
N GLU A 49 -5.49 -0.89 -0.88
CA GLU A 49 -4.38 -1.75 -1.33
C GLU A 49 -3.80 -1.26 -2.67
N SER A 50 -4.65 -0.75 -3.58
CA SER A 50 -4.19 -0.12 -4.84
C SER A 50 -3.38 1.15 -4.57
N PHE A 51 -3.86 2.02 -3.66
CA PHE A 51 -3.12 3.20 -3.20
C PHE A 51 -1.72 2.85 -2.72
N LEU A 52 -1.58 1.83 -1.86
CA LEU A 52 -0.28 1.41 -1.35
C LEU A 52 0.66 0.93 -2.47
N ARG A 53 0.13 0.26 -3.50
CA ARG A 53 0.91 -0.17 -4.68
C ARG A 53 1.36 1.02 -5.52
N THR A 54 0.46 1.95 -5.83
CA THR A 54 0.77 3.17 -6.58
C THR A 54 1.83 4.01 -5.84
N LEU A 55 1.69 4.13 -4.51
CA LEU A 55 2.66 4.85 -3.68
C LEU A 55 4.06 4.21 -3.74
N ALA A 56 4.13 2.87 -3.69
CA ALA A 56 5.39 2.13 -3.84
C ALA A 56 6.01 2.31 -5.24
N GLU A 57 5.19 2.30 -6.29
CA GLU A 57 5.63 2.50 -7.67
C GLU A 57 6.17 3.91 -7.88
N ASN A 58 5.44 4.93 -7.44
CA ASN A 58 5.86 6.33 -7.51
C ASN A 58 7.18 6.56 -6.77
N PHE A 59 7.37 5.91 -5.61
CA PHE A 59 8.63 5.99 -4.87
C PHE A 59 9.81 5.45 -5.68
N VAL A 60 9.67 4.26 -6.28
CA VAL A 60 10.75 3.67 -7.10
C VAL A 60 10.99 4.47 -8.38
N ASP A 61 9.96 5.06 -8.98
CA ASP A 61 10.10 5.89 -10.17
C ASP A 61 10.99 7.13 -9.90
N VAL A 62 10.85 7.75 -8.72
CA VAL A 62 11.75 8.84 -8.29
C VAL A 62 13.20 8.35 -8.17
N LEU A 63 13.43 7.15 -7.65
CA LEU A 63 14.78 6.56 -7.52
C LEU A 63 15.38 6.14 -8.88
N SER A 64 14.54 5.83 -9.86
CA SER A 64 14.93 5.24 -11.16
C SER A 64 15.41 6.24 -12.19
N THR A 65 15.60 7.50 -11.82
CA THR A 65 15.99 8.58 -12.76
C THR A 65 17.39 8.42 -13.35
N GLY A 66 18.25 7.60 -12.73
CA GLY A 66 19.67 7.44 -13.12
C GLY A 66 20.56 8.59 -12.62
N ALA A 67 20.01 9.54 -11.86
CA ALA A 67 20.75 10.69 -11.32
C ALA A 67 21.37 10.41 -9.94
N LEU A 68 20.78 9.50 -9.18
CA LEU A 68 21.14 9.20 -7.80
C LEU A 68 22.35 8.26 -7.71
N GLU A 69 23.22 8.53 -6.75
CA GLU A 69 24.27 7.58 -6.36
C GLU A 69 23.65 6.40 -5.58
N ALA A 70 24.21 5.21 -5.76
CA ALA A 70 23.69 3.99 -5.15
C ALA A 70 23.57 4.07 -3.61
N ARG A 71 24.49 4.79 -2.95
CA ARG A 71 24.42 5.02 -1.50
C ARG A 71 23.14 5.74 -1.04
N SER A 72 22.53 6.54 -1.92
CA SER A 72 21.28 7.26 -1.63
C SER A 72 20.04 6.39 -1.78
N ILE A 73 20.16 5.24 -2.47
CA ILE A 73 19.04 4.31 -2.65
C ILE A 73 18.89 3.46 -1.39
N PRO A 74 17.68 3.39 -0.78
CA PRO A 74 17.46 2.59 0.43
C PRO A 74 17.94 1.14 0.27
N THR A 75 18.60 0.62 1.29
CA THR A 75 19.17 -0.74 1.27
C THR A 75 18.10 -1.79 0.97
N GLY A 76 16.88 -1.66 1.54
CA GLY A 76 15.78 -2.58 1.26
C GLY A 76 15.40 -2.63 -0.22
N VAL A 77 15.39 -1.48 -0.91
CA VAL A 77 15.14 -1.44 -2.37
C VAL A 77 16.28 -2.11 -3.13
N ARG A 78 17.54 -1.88 -2.74
CA ARG A 78 18.71 -2.53 -3.37
C ARG A 78 18.65 -4.06 -3.19
N GLU A 79 18.35 -4.53 -1.99
CA GLU A 79 18.20 -5.96 -1.66
C GLU A 79 17.07 -6.61 -2.45
N LEU A 80 15.92 -5.97 -2.53
CA LEU A 80 14.75 -6.44 -3.27
C LEU A 80 15.07 -6.66 -4.76
N HIS A 81 16.02 -5.89 -5.31
CA HIS A 81 16.44 -6.03 -6.71
C HIS A 81 17.59 -7.02 -6.89
N THR A 82 18.37 -7.28 -5.86
CA THR A 82 19.59 -8.10 -5.90
C THR A 82 19.32 -9.54 -5.51
N ILE A 83 18.72 -9.78 -4.35
CA ILE A 83 18.60 -11.12 -3.76
C ILE A 83 17.85 -12.10 -4.66
N PRO A 84 16.66 -11.77 -5.22
CA PRO A 84 15.96 -12.70 -6.11
C PRO A 84 16.77 -13.05 -7.35
N ARG A 85 17.58 -12.12 -7.86
CA ARG A 85 18.44 -12.34 -9.04
C ARG A 85 19.57 -13.30 -8.73
N LEU A 86 20.17 -13.19 -7.54
CA LEU A 86 21.19 -14.13 -7.09
C LEU A 86 20.62 -15.54 -6.93
N TYR A 87 19.43 -15.66 -6.33
CA TYR A 87 18.75 -16.94 -6.24
C TYR A 87 18.43 -17.55 -7.60
N GLU A 88 17.96 -16.76 -8.56
CA GLU A 88 17.69 -17.21 -9.93
C GLU A 88 18.95 -17.78 -10.59
N ILE A 89 20.12 -17.14 -10.40
CA ILE A 89 21.40 -17.60 -10.93
C ILE A 89 21.82 -18.93 -10.29
N VAL A 90 21.76 -19.00 -8.95
CA VAL A 90 22.22 -20.19 -8.20
C VAL A 90 21.27 -21.38 -8.45
N SER A 91 19.97 -21.16 -8.55
CA SER A 91 18.98 -22.22 -8.77
C SER A 91 18.86 -22.67 -10.22
N SER A 92 19.46 -21.96 -11.19
CA SER A 92 19.41 -22.34 -12.61
C SER A 92 20.23 -23.61 -12.87
N ASN A 93 19.56 -24.68 -13.30
CA ASN A 93 20.20 -25.94 -13.68
C ASN A 93 20.70 -25.93 -15.14
N ASP A 94 20.24 -24.99 -15.97
CA ASP A 94 20.72 -24.82 -17.36
C ASP A 94 21.96 -23.92 -17.41
N PRO A 95 23.13 -24.45 -17.83
CA PRO A 95 24.35 -23.66 -17.94
C PRO A 95 24.24 -22.45 -18.87
N LYS A 96 23.47 -22.57 -19.96
CA LYS A 96 23.28 -21.46 -20.91
C LYS A 96 22.47 -20.33 -20.30
N GLN A 97 21.38 -20.68 -19.61
CA GLN A 97 20.56 -19.72 -18.89
C GLN A 97 21.36 -19.06 -17.76
N ARG A 98 22.11 -19.84 -16.98
CA ARG A 98 22.96 -19.32 -15.91
C ARG A 98 23.99 -18.34 -16.43
N HIS A 99 24.66 -18.62 -17.53
CA HIS A 99 25.61 -17.71 -18.14
C HIS A 99 24.94 -16.40 -18.62
N ALA A 100 23.73 -16.49 -19.18
CA ALA A 100 22.99 -15.31 -19.58
C ALA A 100 22.61 -14.42 -18.37
N LEU A 101 22.23 -15.03 -17.26
CA LEU A 101 21.93 -14.33 -16.00
C LEU A 101 23.18 -13.69 -15.38
N LEU A 102 24.31 -14.42 -15.39
CA LEU A 102 25.60 -13.90 -14.89
C LEU A 102 26.06 -12.65 -15.65
N ARG A 103 25.84 -12.58 -16.97
CA ARG A 103 26.18 -11.38 -17.76
C ARG A 103 25.39 -10.13 -17.33
N LYS A 104 24.22 -10.30 -16.72
CA LYS A 104 23.38 -9.20 -16.21
C LYS A 104 23.74 -8.79 -14.77
N LEU A 105 24.72 -9.41 -14.13
CA LEU A 105 25.17 -9.01 -12.78
C LEU A 105 25.79 -7.62 -12.76
N GLY A 106 26.33 -7.14 -13.89
CA GLY A 106 26.89 -5.79 -13.99
C GLY A 106 25.90 -4.69 -13.57
N ASP A 107 24.63 -4.83 -13.99
CA ASP A 107 23.57 -3.87 -13.65
C ASP A 107 23.28 -3.87 -12.15
N ILE A 108 23.35 -5.04 -11.52
CA ILE A 108 23.08 -5.21 -10.08
C ILE A 108 24.27 -4.75 -9.25
N SER A 109 25.50 -4.99 -9.73
CA SER A 109 26.72 -4.58 -9.00
C SER A 109 26.79 -3.06 -8.82
N ALA A 110 26.22 -2.29 -9.75
CA ALA A 110 26.13 -0.85 -9.65
C ALA A 110 25.30 -0.39 -8.44
N LEU A 111 24.33 -1.19 -7.98
CA LEU A 111 23.53 -0.89 -6.78
C LEU A 111 24.34 -0.99 -5.48
N TRP A 112 25.51 -1.67 -5.51
CA TRP A 112 26.36 -1.92 -4.34
C TRP A 112 27.71 -1.20 -4.41
N ASN A 113 27.89 -0.37 -5.42
CA ASN A 113 29.02 0.57 -5.49
C ASN A 113 28.50 1.97 -5.14
N ASP A 114 28.80 2.44 -3.94
CA ASP A 114 28.23 3.63 -3.32
C ASP A 114 28.29 4.88 -4.21
N SER A 115 29.35 5.06 -4.99
CA SER A 115 29.54 6.20 -5.90
C SER A 115 28.97 5.96 -7.31
N ALA A 116 28.53 4.74 -7.62
CA ALA A 116 27.94 4.46 -8.93
C ALA A 116 26.53 5.09 -9.03
N LYS A 117 26.16 5.48 -10.24
CA LYS A 117 24.79 5.87 -10.59
C LYS A 117 24.17 4.74 -11.39
N PRO A 118 23.29 3.94 -10.78
CA PRO A 118 22.64 2.84 -11.48
C PRO A 118 21.89 3.36 -12.71
N ALA A 119 22.01 2.64 -13.81
CA ALA A 119 21.35 3.04 -15.05
C ALA A 119 19.83 3.08 -14.90
N ARG A 120 19.17 3.97 -15.64
CA ARG A 120 17.71 4.02 -15.70
C ARG A 120 17.15 2.65 -16.09
N GLY A 121 16.15 2.16 -15.34
CA GLY A 121 15.55 0.85 -15.53
C GLY A 121 16.25 -0.30 -14.77
N THR A 122 17.31 -0.04 -14.00
CA THR A 122 17.90 -1.03 -13.07
C THR A 122 16.92 -1.37 -11.95
N LEU A 123 16.18 -0.36 -11.45
CA LEU A 123 15.10 -0.53 -10.48
C LEU A 123 13.78 -0.73 -11.22
N SER A 124 12.94 -1.60 -10.69
CA SER A 124 11.60 -1.90 -11.21
C SER A 124 10.56 -1.56 -10.15
N ALA A 125 9.67 -0.63 -10.46
CA ALA A 125 8.58 -0.20 -9.61
C ALA A 125 7.70 -1.38 -9.15
N THR A 126 7.42 -2.31 -10.07
CA THR A 126 6.60 -3.49 -9.79
C THR A 126 7.20 -4.45 -8.76
N LYS A 127 8.49 -4.39 -8.47
CA LYS A 127 9.08 -5.24 -7.42
C LYS A 127 8.66 -4.77 -6.03
N LEU A 128 8.68 -3.46 -5.77
CA LEU A 128 8.29 -2.93 -4.49
C LEU A 128 6.75 -3.01 -4.31
N SER A 129 5.96 -2.73 -5.36
CA SER A 129 4.51 -2.80 -5.26
C SER A 129 3.99 -4.23 -5.02
N ARG A 130 4.72 -5.27 -5.42
CA ARG A 130 4.39 -6.68 -5.11
C ARG A 130 4.53 -7.04 -3.63
N GLU A 131 5.28 -6.28 -2.85
CA GLU A 131 5.36 -6.47 -1.39
C GLU A 131 4.05 -6.09 -0.68
N VAL A 132 3.18 -5.32 -1.35
CA VAL A 132 1.85 -4.99 -0.88
C VAL A 132 0.91 -6.17 -1.12
N THR A 133 0.85 -7.09 -0.17
CA THR A 133 0.00 -8.28 -0.23
C THR A 133 -1.33 -8.12 0.50
N SER A 134 -1.43 -7.14 1.39
CA SER A 134 -2.65 -6.78 2.13
C SER A 134 -2.47 -5.42 2.82
N ALA A 135 -3.59 -4.84 3.26
CA ALA A 135 -3.64 -3.59 4.03
C ALA A 135 -3.33 -3.77 5.53
N LYS A 136 -2.70 -4.86 5.96
CA LYS A 136 -2.33 -5.08 7.36
C LYS A 136 -1.19 -4.14 7.78
N ALA A 137 -1.21 -3.70 9.03
CA ALA A 137 -0.23 -2.77 9.58
C ALA A 137 1.22 -3.27 9.43
N ASP A 138 1.48 -4.56 9.67
CA ASP A 138 2.81 -5.16 9.49
C ASP A 138 3.30 -5.12 8.04
N LYS A 139 2.39 -5.22 7.07
CA LYS A 139 2.72 -5.14 5.64
C LYS A 139 3.01 -3.71 5.20
N ILE A 140 2.26 -2.75 5.73
CA ILE A 140 2.50 -1.32 5.50
C ILE A 140 3.83 -0.91 6.13
N ASP A 141 4.11 -1.31 7.37
CA ASP A 141 5.37 -1.02 8.03
C ASP A 141 6.56 -1.64 7.29
N ASN A 142 6.43 -2.87 6.79
CA ASN A 142 7.46 -3.52 5.98
C ASN A 142 7.72 -2.75 4.68
N LEU A 143 6.66 -2.32 3.98
CA LEU A 143 6.78 -1.50 2.78
C LEU A 143 7.59 -0.22 3.06
N PHE A 144 7.23 0.52 4.11
CA PHE A 144 7.93 1.76 4.46
C PHE A 144 9.35 1.52 4.97
N SER A 145 9.61 0.40 5.64
CA SER A 145 10.98 -0.03 6.01
C SER A 145 11.84 -0.26 4.76
N LEU A 146 11.31 -0.93 3.74
CA LEU A 146 11.99 -1.10 2.44
C LEU A 146 12.25 0.24 1.75
N MET A 147 11.32 1.21 1.88
CA MET A 147 11.49 2.58 1.39
C MET A 147 12.48 3.42 2.20
N GLY A 148 13.02 2.88 3.30
CA GLY A 148 14.02 3.53 4.14
C GLY A 148 13.46 4.29 5.34
N SER A 149 12.19 4.07 5.73
CA SER A 149 11.68 4.62 7.00
C SER A 149 12.37 3.95 8.19
N PRO A 150 12.96 4.73 9.12
CA PRO A 150 13.61 4.19 10.30
C PRO A 150 12.63 3.75 11.40
N VAL A 151 11.35 4.07 11.25
CA VAL A 151 10.30 3.78 12.24
C VAL A 151 9.07 3.19 11.57
N ALA A 152 8.33 2.40 12.32
CA ALA A 152 7.03 1.88 11.92
C ALA A 152 6.03 3.04 11.70
N VAL A 153 5.33 3.04 10.57
CA VAL A 153 4.43 4.13 10.17
C VAL A 153 3.01 3.95 10.70
N CYS A 154 2.67 2.71 11.07
CA CYS A 154 1.38 2.35 11.66
C CYS A 154 1.38 2.41 13.19
N ASP A 155 2.44 2.87 13.84
CA ASP A 155 2.47 3.06 15.29
C ASP A 155 1.78 4.37 15.70
N GLY A 156 1.17 4.30 16.89
CA GLY A 156 0.46 5.43 17.51
C GLY A 156 -0.98 5.58 17.04
N ASP A 157 -1.53 6.74 17.31
CA ASP A 157 -2.93 7.03 17.09
C ASP A 157 -3.11 7.95 15.87
N ILE A 158 -4.32 7.96 15.35
CA ILE A 158 -4.77 8.84 14.29
C ILE A 158 -6.06 9.52 14.71
N ASP A 159 -6.09 10.83 14.58
CA ASP A 159 -7.25 11.63 14.89
C ASP A 159 -8.15 11.71 13.65
N LEU A 160 -9.39 11.32 13.82
CA LEU A 160 -10.44 11.43 12.82
C LEU A 160 -11.37 12.57 13.23
N SER A 161 -11.55 13.54 12.35
CA SER A 161 -12.58 14.58 12.52
C SER A 161 -13.81 14.20 11.74
N ASN A 162 -14.96 14.24 12.38
CA ASN A 162 -16.26 14.17 11.73
C ASN A 162 -16.78 15.59 11.44
N ASP A 163 -17.77 15.75 10.56
CA ASP A 163 -18.41 17.05 10.23
C ASP A 163 -18.98 17.77 11.46
N ASP A 164 -19.22 17.02 12.55
CA ASP A 164 -19.72 17.54 13.84
C ASP A 164 -18.62 18.07 14.79
N GLU A 165 -17.37 18.26 14.30
CA GLU A 165 -16.21 18.73 15.08
C GLU A 165 -15.76 17.78 16.21
N GLU A 166 -16.35 16.60 16.34
CA GLU A 166 -15.90 15.60 17.31
C GLU A 166 -14.64 14.90 16.77
N VAL A 167 -13.52 15.01 17.52
CA VAL A 167 -12.28 14.35 17.20
C VAL A 167 -12.23 12.98 17.88
N ILE A 168 -12.21 11.91 17.10
CA ILE A 168 -12.07 10.54 17.59
C ILE A 168 -10.63 10.09 17.35
N SER A 169 -9.91 9.80 18.42
CA SER A 169 -8.54 9.26 18.34
C SER A 169 -8.57 7.73 18.32
N LEU A 170 -7.97 7.12 17.30
CA LEU A 170 -7.95 5.66 17.12
C LEU A 170 -6.52 5.14 17.02
N ASN A 171 -6.25 4.03 17.72
CA ASN A 171 -5.01 3.32 17.50
C ASN A 171 -4.99 2.69 16.09
N ILE A 172 -4.01 3.07 15.29
CA ILE A 172 -3.94 2.70 13.87
C ILE A 172 -3.92 1.18 13.69
N ARG A 173 -3.10 0.45 14.47
CA ARG A 173 -2.96 -1.00 14.32
C ARG A 173 -4.26 -1.73 14.62
N LEU A 174 -4.95 -1.34 15.69
CA LEU A 174 -6.21 -1.96 16.10
C LEU A 174 -7.31 -1.65 15.07
N ALA A 175 -7.40 -0.39 14.63
CA ALA A 175 -8.39 0.04 13.67
C ALA A 175 -8.19 -0.62 12.29
N LEU A 176 -6.95 -0.72 11.80
CA LEU A 176 -6.64 -1.46 10.57
C LEU A 176 -6.94 -2.96 10.69
N ALA A 177 -6.66 -3.56 11.85
CA ALA A 177 -6.96 -4.97 12.06
C ALA A 177 -8.46 -5.25 11.95
N ASP A 178 -9.32 -4.36 12.48
CA ASP A 178 -10.77 -4.49 12.38
C ASP A 178 -11.26 -4.36 10.92
N VAL A 179 -10.81 -3.33 10.19
CA VAL A 179 -11.17 -3.13 8.77
C VAL A 179 -10.76 -4.34 7.92
N VAL A 180 -9.52 -4.80 8.07
CA VAL A 180 -8.98 -5.92 7.28
C VAL A 180 -9.67 -7.22 7.64
N GLN A 181 -9.98 -7.45 8.93
CA GLN A 181 -10.71 -8.63 9.36
C GLN A 181 -12.14 -8.61 8.81
N CYS A 182 -12.84 -7.47 8.90
CA CYS A 182 -14.17 -7.32 8.32
C CYS A 182 -14.20 -7.67 6.83
N ARG A 183 -13.27 -7.11 6.04
CA ARG A 183 -13.15 -7.40 4.62
C ARG A 183 -12.86 -8.89 4.36
N ASN A 184 -11.97 -9.51 5.15
CA ASN A 184 -11.61 -10.92 4.98
C ASN A 184 -12.80 -11.84 5.29
N ASP A 185 -13.52 -11.61 6.38
CA ASP A 185 -14.72 -12.36 6.73
C ASP A 185 -15.74 -12.33 5.58
N ILE A 186 -15.98 -11.12 5.04
CA ILE A 186 -16.86 -10.92 3.89
C ILE A 186 -16.37 -11.68 2.66
N ALA A 187 -15.08 -11.56 2.32
CA ALA A 187 -14.49 -12.19 1.15
C ALA A 187 -14.48 -13.73 1.23
N HIS A 188 -14.36 -14.27 2.44
CA HIS A 188 -14.45 -15.72 2.70
C HIS A 188 -15.89 -16.23 2.84
N GLY A 189 -16.88 -15.38 2.62
CA GLY A 189 -18.29 -15.78 2.57
C GLY A 189 -18.99 -15.85 3.92
N ASP A 190 -18.42 -15.26 4.99
CA ASP A 190 -19.11 -15.17 6.27
C ASP A 190 -20.35 -14.27 6.15
N SER A 191 -21.52 -14.87 6.16
CA SER A 191 -22.82 -14.18 6.10
C SER A 191 -23.22 -13.50 7.40
N SER A 192 -22.57 -13.84 8.52
CA SER A 192 -22.82 -13.24 9.82
C SER A 192 -22.16 -11.87 9.97
N ARG A 193 -21.09 -11.60 9.22
CA ARG A 193 -20.41 -10.28 9.26
C ARG A 193 -21.26 -9.24 8.51
N LYS A 194 -21.94 -8.40 9.26
CA LYS A 194 -22.86 -7.36 8.77
C LYS A 194 -22.42 -6.00 9.30
N PRO A 195 -21.52 -5.29 8.57
CA PRO A 195 -21.08 -3.97 9.00
C PRO A 195 -22.28 -3.00 9.04
N THR A 196 -22.35 -2.20 10.10
CA THR A 196 -23.33 -1.12 10.23
C THR A 196 -22.95 0.06 9.33
N GLN A 197 -23.82 1.06 9.22
CA GLN A 197 -23.47 2.30 8.52
C GLN A 197 -22.30 3.00 9.24
N GLU A 198 -22.37 3.07 10.56
CA GLU A 198 -21.34 3.66 11.40
C GLU A 198 -19.97 2.98 11.25
N ASP A 199 -19.95 1.63 11.16
CA ASP A 199 -18.71 0.89 10.89
C ASP A 199 -18.10 1.34 9.56
N VAL A 200 -18.92 1.43 8.49
CA VAL A 200 -18.41 1.78 7.16
C VAL A 200 -17.95 3.22 7.09
N ASP A 201 -18.66 4.15 7.70
CA ASP A 201 -18.27 5.56 7.78
C ASP A 201 -16.96 5.73 8.55
N LYS A 202 -16.80 5.03 9.66
CA LYS A 202 -15.53 4.98 10.41
C LYS A 202 -14.39 4.43 9.57
N TYR A 203 -14.62 3.37 8.78
CA TYR A 203 -13.59 2.80 7.89
C TYR A 203 -13.19 3.78 6.78
N LEU A 204 -14.14 4.50 6.20
CA LEU A 204 -13.89 5.54 5.21
C LEU A 204 -13.00 6.65 5.79
N LEU A 205 -13.36 7.20 6.94
CA LEU A 205 -12.59 8.26 7.61
C LEU A 205 -11.18 7.78 7.97
N LEU A 206 -11.06 6.58 8.55
CA LEU A 206 -9.78 5.99 8.92
C LEU A 206 -8.83 5.84 7.73
N LEU A 207 -9.31 5.20 6.66
CA LEU A 207 -8.45 4.90 5.51
C LEU A 207 -8.10 6.17 4.72
N ALA A 208 -9.00 7.17 4.67
CA ALA A 208 -8.72 8.49 4.08
C ALA A 208 -7.63 9.23 4.86
N ALA A 209 -7.75 9.33 6.18
CA ALA A 209 -6.76 9.98 7.03
C ALA A 209 -5.41 9.25 6.98
N LEU A 210 -5.43 7.92 6.98
CA LEU A 210 -4.21 7.11 6.89
C LEU A 210 -3.54 7.25 5.53
N ALA A 211 -4.29 7.25 4.41
CA ALA A 211 -3.73 7.46 3.08
C ALA A 211 -2.99 8.80 2.98
N GLN A 212 -3.59 9.87 3.50
CA GLN A 212 -2.93 11.18 3.55
C GLN A 212 -1.65 11.18 4.43
N ARG A 213 -1.70 10.51 5.60
CA ARG A 213 -0.51 10.37 6.46
C ARG A 213 0.61 9.61 5.76
N LEU A 214 0.30 8.48 5.11
CA LEU A 214 1.27 7.66 4.40
C LEU A 214 1.83 8.37 3.16
N GLN A 215 0.99 9.12 2.42
CA GLN A 215 1.44 9.95 1.29
C GLN A 215 2.47 10.98 1.77
N ARG A 216 2.14 11.78 2.81
CA ARG A 216 3.09 12.75 3.38
C ARG A 216 4.39 12.11 3.86
N LYS A 217 4.33 10.90 4.43
CA LYS A 217 5.53 10.17 4.84
C LYS A 217 6.37 9.74 3.64
N SER A 218 5.75 9.24 2.58
CA SER A 218 6.42 8.89 1.33
C SER A 218 7.07 10.12 0.68
N ASP A 219 6.35 11.25 0.61
CA ASP A 219 6.87 12.51 0.07
C ASP A 219 8.09 13.00 0.87
N GLY A 220 8.05 12.88 2.19
CA GLY A 220 9.20 13.19 3.04
C GLY A 220 10.41 12.29 2.80
N LEU A 221 10.20 11.00 2.50
CA LEU A 221 11.28 10.08 2.14
C LEU A 221 11.84 10.42 0.76
N THR A 222 10.99 10.75 -0.21
CA THR A 222 11.43 11.11 -1.58
C THR A 222 12.11 12.47 -1.65
N ALA A 223 11.71 13.44 -0.82
CA ALA A 223 12.33 14.77 -0.76
C ALA A 223 13.84 14.72 -0.44
N ALA A 224 14.27 13.67 0.29
CA ALA A 224 15.68 13.46 0.58
C ALA A 224 16.54 13.11 -0.67
N PHE A 225 15.91 12.74 -1.79
CA PHE A 225 16.56 12.34 -3.04
C PHE A 225 16.45 13.37 -4.17
N LEU A 226 15.61 14.38 -3.99
CA LEU A 226 15.43 15.46 -4.95
C LEU A 226 16.51 16.54 -4.68
N PRO A 227 17.12 17.11 -5.72
CA PRO A 227 18.16 18.14 -5.59
C PRO A 227 17.60 19.47 -5.04
#